data_267be66f5a93c9edc239b598947b4e2c
#
_entry.id   267be66f5a93c9edc239b598947b4e2c
#
_cell.length_a   1.000
_cell.length_b   1.000
_cell.length_c   1.000
_cell.angle_alpha   90.00
_cell.angle_beta   90.00
_cell.angle_gamma   90.00
#
_symmetry.space_group_name_H-M   'P 1'
#
loop_
_entity.id
_entity.type
_entity.pdbx_description
1 polymer ?
#
loop_
_entity_poly.entity_id
_entity_poly.type
_entity_poly.pdbx_seq_one_letter_code
_entity_poly.pdbx_strand_id
1 'polypeptide(L)'
;RVYHADDICVGQAFIEMYRRFDDKRMLQPVMERAYYVASHPSKAPLQKTDAVGTTERWSWSDALFMAPPVYAALYTITGDKIFLNYMDSEYIECVDSLYDKEEHLFYRDNKRIPLREKNGSKQFWGRGNGWVFAGLPLIVDNLPLNCSSRSYYIRLFTEMAEAVRKTQCKDGDWRTSLLDPDSVSYTHLRAHETRG
;
A
#
# COMPACT_ATOMS: atom_id res chain seq x y z
N ARG A 1 16.70 -3.94 -6.52
CA ARG A 1 15.96 -2.89 -7.29
C ARG A 1 15.73 -1.70 -6.36
N VAL A 2 16.42 -0.59 -6.61
CA VAL A 2 16.45 0.54 -5.65
C VAL A 2 15.07 1.12 -5.37
N TYR A 3 14.27 1.32 -6.40
CA TYR A 3 12.97 2.00 -6.31
C TYR A 3 11.78 1.08 -6.01
N HIS A 4 11.96 -0.24 -6.08
CA HIS A 4 10.84 -1.17 -5.93
C HIS A 4 10.30 -1.16 -4.50
N ALA A 5 8.97 -0.99 -4.36
CA ALA A 5 8.31 -0.87 -3.07
C ALA A 5 8.51 -2.11 -2.18
N ASP A 6 8.43 -3.33 -2.74
CA ASP A 6 8.60 -4.57 -1.98
C ASP A 6 9.99 -4.66 -1.34
N ASP A 7 11.01 -4.16 -2.05
CA ASP A 7 12.40 -4.28 -1.58
C ASP A 7 12.70 -3.39 -0.37
N ILE A 8 11.84 -2.42 -0.03
CA ILE A 8 11.96 -1.62 1.20
C ILE A 8 11.02 -2.10 2.30
N CYS A 9 10.08 -3.00 2.01
CA CYS A 9 9.07 -3.46 2.97
C CYS A 9 9.70 -4.04 4.25
N VAL A 10 10.80 -4.78 4.14
CA VAL A 10 11.56 -5.31 5.28
C VAL A 10 12.02 -4.20 6.25
N GLY A 11 12.10 -2.96 5.78
CA GLY A 11 12.40 -1.80 6.61
C GLY A 11 11.42 -1.59 7.77
N GLN A 12 10.17 -2.05 7.64
CA GLN A 12 9.20 -2.02 8.74
C GLN A 12 9.72 -2.84 9.94
N ALA A 13 10.24 -4.04 9.69
CA ALA A 13 10.81 -4.89 10.73
C ALA A 13 12.10 -4.27 11.33
N PHE A 14 12.99 -3.73 10.51
CA PHE A 14 14.21 -3.07 10.99
C PHE A 14 13.91 -1.83 11.85
N ILE A 15 12.90 -1.04 11.49
CA ILE A 15 12.46 0.11 12.29
C ILE A 15 11.88 -0.35 13.62
N GLU A 16 11.11 -1.42 13.64
CA GLU A 16 10.58 -1.99 14.88
C GLU A 16 11.71 -2.52 15.79
N MET A 17 12.71 -3.17 15.23
CA MET A 17 13.91 -3.59 15.96
C MET A 17 14.68 -2.39 16.53
N TYR A 18 14.84 -1.32 15.74
CA TYR A 18 15.44 -0.08 16.23
C TYR A 18 14.66 0.50 17.43
N ARG A 19 13.34 0.56 17.33
CA ARG A 19 12.48 1.07 18.42
C ARG A 19 12.60 0.27 19.71
N ARG A 20 12.78 -1.06 19.60
CA ARG A 20 12.89 -1.96 20.75
C ARG A 20 14.27 -1.95 21.41
N PHE A 21 15.32 -1.86 20.63
CA PHE A 21 16.69 -2.09 21.08
C PHE A 21 17.57 -0.84 21.02
N ASP A 22 17.08 0.26 20.47
CA ASP A 22 17.81 1.51 20.21
C ASP A 22 19.14 1.31 19.45
N ASP A 23 19.17 0.26 18.61
CA ASP A 23 20.36 -0.07 17.82
C ASP A 23 20.31 0.61 16.44
N LYS A 24 21.05 1.70 16.29
CA LYS A 24 21.12 2.49 15.06
C LYS A 24 21.58 1.70 13.84
N ARG A 25 22.29 0.58 14.03
CA ARG A 25 22.70 -0.30 12.93
C ARG A 25 21.49 -0.92 12.21
N MET A 26 20.37 -1.09 12.92
CA MET A 26 19.11 -1.56 12.32
C MET A 26 18.46 -0.50 11.44
N LEU A 27 18.51 0.77 11.88
CA LEU A 27 17.86 1.87 11.17
C LEU A 27 18.67 2.35 9.95
N GLN A 28 19.99 2.37 10.06
CA GLN A 28 20.87 3.03 9.08
C GLN A 28 20.67 2.54 7.64
N PRO A 29 20.66 1.23 7.31
CA PRO A 29 20.51 0.78 5.92
C PRO A 29 19.16 1.17 5.30
N VAL A 30 18.09 1.16 6.12
CA VAL A 30 16.75 1.54 5.69
C VAL A 30 16.69 3.04 5.40
N MET A 31 17.26 3.84 6.30
CA MET A 31 17.30 5.30 6.18
C MET A 31 18.12 5.74 4.97
N GLU A 32 19.29 5.17 4.76
CA GLU A 32 20.15 5.49 3.60
C GLU A 32 19.44 5.20 2.28
N ARG A 33 18.82 4.03 2.16
CA ARG A 33 18.05 3.66 0.98
C ARG A 33 16.86 4.59 0.75
N ALA A 34 16.04 4.81 1.80
CA ALA A 34 14.86 5.65 1.71
C ALA A 34 15.23 7.10 1.35
N TYR A 35 16.30 7.62 1.96
CA TYR A 35 16.81 8.96 1.67
C TYR A 35 17.28 9.07 0.23
N TYR A 36 18.04 8.08 -0.28
CA TYR A 36 18.47 8.06 -1.67
C TYR A 36 17.26 8.11 -2.62
N VAL A 37 16.26 7.25 -2.41
CA VAL A 37 15.05 7.20 -3.25
C VAL A 37 14.28 8.52 -3.18
N ALA A 38 14.06 9.06 -1.99
CA ALA A 38 13.31 10.30 -1.79
C ALA A 38 14.02 11.53 -2.38
N SER A 39 15.36 11.55 -2.35
CA SER A 39 16.16 12.65 -2.93
C SER A 39 16.39 12.52 -4.43
N HIS A 40 16.20 11.31 -4.99
CA HIS A 40 16.36 11.01 -6.42
C HIS A 40 15.13 10.22 -6.93
N PRO A 41 13.93 10.81 -6.89
CA PRO A 41 12.73 10.07 -7.28
C PRO A 41 12.81 9.60 -8.72
N SER A 42 12.27 8.41 -8.99
CA SER A 42 12.25 7.85 -10.34
C SER A 42 11.45 8.76 -11.27
N LYS A 43 11.94 8.94 -12.48
CA LYS A 43 11.27 9.65 -13.58
C LYS A 43 10.45 8.70 -14.47
N ALA A 44 10.38 7.42 -14.12
CA ALA A 44 9.58 6.46 -14.86
C ALA A 44 8.08 6.85 -14.78
N PRO A 45 7.29 6.53 -15.81
CA PRO A 45 5.85 6.75 -15.75
C PRO A 45 5.23 5.86 -14.66
N LEU A 46 4.26 6.40 -13.92
CA LEU A 46 3.51 5.61 -12.93
C LEU A 46 2.73 4.49 -13.60
N GLN A 47 2.09 4.79 -14.73
CA GLN A 47 1.29 3.82 -15.45
C GLN A 47 2.15 2.83 -16.23
N LYS A 48 1.84 1.55 -16.10
CA LYS A 48 2.43 0.50 -16.93
C LYS A 48 1.88 0.58 -18.34
N THR A 49 2.79 0.70 -19.32
CA THR A 49 2.51 0.48 -20.74
C THR A 49 3.12 -0.84 -21.19
N ASP A 50 2.79 -1.30 -22.39
CA ASP A 50 3.45 -2.49 -22.96
C ASP A 50 4.92 -2.22 -23.31
N ALA A 51 5.28 -0.97 -23.53
CA ALA A 51 6.66 -0.54 -23.79
C ALA A 51 7.48 -0.33 -22.52
N VAL A 52 6.84 -0.02 -21.37
CA VAL A 52 7.50 0.31 -20.10
C VAL A 52 6.83 -0.47 -18.98
N GLY A 53 7.39 -1.62 -18.65
CA GLY A 53 6.92 -2.51 -17.57
C GLY A 53 7.58 -2.22 -16.23
N THR A 54 7.90 -0.95 -15.92
CA THR A 54 8.62 -0.62 -14.69
C THR A 54 7.75 -0.66 -13.44
N THR A 55 8.33 -1.06 -12.33
CA THR A 55 7.78 -0.99 -10.97
C THR A 55 8.58 -0.02 -10.10
N GLU A 56 9.21 0.96 -10.71
CA GLU A 56 9.99 1.97 -10.01
C GLU A 56 9.11 3.00 -9.29
N ARG A 57 7.89 3.20 -9.77
CA ARG A 57 6.86 4.00 -9.09
C ARG A 57 5.83 3.05 -8.47
N TRP A 58 5.00 3.55 -7.57
CA TRP A 58 3.97 2.74 -6.90
C TRP A 58 2.77 2.49 -7.82
N SER A 59 3.03 1.77 -8.91
CA SER A 59 2.08 1.51 -9.99
C SER A 59 1.13 0.32 -9.75
N TRP A 60 1.32 -0.38 -8.63
CA TRP A 60 0.45 -1.43 -8.14
C TRP A 60 -0.07 -1.05 -6.76
N SER A 61 -1.33 -1.32 -6.49
CA SER A 61 -1.98 -0.96 -5.22
C SER A 61 -1.31 -1.55 -3.98
N ASP A 62 -0.71 -2.74 -4.07
CA ASP A 62 0.00 -3.37 -2.96
C ASP A 62 1.27 -2.61 -2.53
N ALA A 63 1.85 -1.80 -3.40
CA ALA A 63 2.95 -0.91 -3.03
C ALA A 63 2.59 0.02 -1.86
N LEU A 64 1.30 0.34 -1.69
CA LEU A 64 0.77 1.21 -0.63
C LEU A 64 0.82 0.59 0.78
N PHE A 65 1.10 -0.71 0.88
CA PHE A 65 1.48 -1.36 2.14
C PHE A 65 2.99 -1.45 2.30
N MET A 66 3.70 -1.71 1.20
CA MET A 66 5.10 -2.11 1.26
C MET A 66 6.02 -0.96 1.65
N ALA A 67 5.88 0.20 1.02
CA ALA A 67 6.78 1.33 1.19
C ALA A 67 6.29 2.43 2.15
N PRO A 68 5.03 2.92 2.07
CA PRO A 68 4.61 4.10 2.82
C PRO A 68 4.81 4.03 4.34
N PRO A 69 4.53 2.91 5.04
CA PRO A 69 4.75 2.84 6.48
C PRO A 69 6.22 3.06 6.89
N VAL A 70 7.17 2.66 6.03
CA VAL A 70 8.61 2.91 6.25
C VAL A 70 8.91 4.40 6.21
N TYR A 71 8.41 5.11 5.20
CA TYR A 71 8.62 6.55 5.04
C TYR A 71 7.93 7.36 6.15
N ALA A 72 6.72 6.99 6.55
CA ALA A 72 6.01 7.61 7.67
C ALA A 72 6.80 7.46 8.98
N ALA A 73 7.33 6.26 9.24
CA ALA A 73 8.14 5.99 10.42
C ALA A 73 9.47 6.77 10.41
N LEU A 74 10.16 6.82 9.26
CA LEU A 74 11.41 7.58 9.12
C LEU A 74 11.18 9.07 9.31
N TYR A 75 10.09 9.63 8.77
CA TYR A 75 9.72 11.02 9.05
C TYR A 75 9.56 11.28 10.55
N THR A 76 8.87 10.41 11.27
CA THR A 76 8.66 10.58 12.72
C THR A 76 9.93 10.43 13.51
N ILE A 77 10.82 9.51 13.11
CA ILE A 77 12.12 9.28 13.82
C ILE A 77 13.09 10.44 13.60
N THR A 78 13.15 10.98 12.37
CA THR A 78 14.17 11.94 11.97
C THR A 78 13.71 13.39 11.96
N GLY A 79 12.40 13.63 11.82
CA GLY A 79 11.83 14.96 11.55
C GLY A 79 12.06 15.46 10.12
N ASP A 80 12.74 14.70 9.26
CA ASP A 80 13.06 15.14 7.91
C ASP A 80 11.85 14.98 6.98
N LYS A 81 11.35 16.13 6.50
CA LYS A 81 10.19 16.20 5.62
C LYS A 81 10.39 15.56 4.24
N ILE A 82 11.63 15.25 3.86
CA ILE A 82 11.89 14.59 2.58
C ILE A 82 11.15 13.25 2.50
N PHE A 83 11.09 12.51 3.61
CA PHE A 83 10.39 11.23 3.68
C PHE A 83 8.89 11.40 3.54
N LEU A 84 8.30 12.36 4.28
CA LEU A 84 6.87 12.65 4.21
C LEU A 84 6.46 13.13 2.81
N ASN A 85 7.19 14.09 2.25
CA ASN A 85 6.88 14.68 0.95
C ASN A 85 6.94 13.62 -0.17
N TYR A 86 7.96 12.77 -0.16
CA TYR A 86 8.07 11.68 -1.13
C TYR A 86 6.91 10.69 -0.99
N MET A 87 6.63 10.26 0.24
CA MET A 87 5.52 9.35 0.52
C MET A 87 4.19 9.91 0.05
N ASP A 88 3.87 11.14 0.44
CA ASP A 88 2.61 11.77 0.09
C ASP A 88 2.46 11.92 -1.44
N SER A 89 3.53 12.33 -2.13
CA SER A 89 3.52 12.47 -3.59
C SER A 89 3.22 11.15 -4.29
N GLU A 90 3.97 10.08 -4.00
CA GLU A 90 3.78 8.78 -4.64
C GLU A 90 2.42 8.16 -4.26
N TYR A 91 2.01 8.32 -2.99
CA TYR A 91 0.72 7.80 -2.51
C TYR A 91 -0.46 8.44 -3.22
N ILE A 92 -0.48 9.77 -3.29
CA ILE A 92 -1.56 10.54 -3.92
C ILE A 92 -1.64 10.21 -5.42
N GLU A 93 -0.51 10.15 -6.13
CA GLU A 93 -0.50 9.78 -7.54
C GLU A 93 -1.02 8.34 -7.77
N CYS A 94 -0.70 7.40 -6.87
CA CYS A 94 -1.23 6.05 -6.93
C CYS A 94 -2.75 6.04 -6.70
N VAL A 95 -3.24 6.80 -5.70
CA VAL A 95 -4.69 6.96 -5.43
C VAL A 95 -5.40 7.56 -6.63
N ASP A 96 -4.88 8.64 -7.20
CA ASP A 96 -5.48 9.31 -8.36
C ASP A 96 -5.53 8.39 -9.59
N SER A 97 -4.60 7.45 -9.71
CA SER A 97 -4.54 6.50 -10.81
C SER A 97 -5.42 5.27 -10.61
N LEU A 98 -5.53 4.74 -9.39
CA LEU A 98 -6.05 3.39 -9.14
C LEU A 98 -7.29 3.35 -8.23
N TYR A 99 -7.59 4.42 -7.50
CA TYR A 99 -8.74 4.43 -6.59
C TYR A 99 -10.04 4.73 -7.33
N ASP A 100 -10.99 3.81 -7.22
CA ASP A 100 -12.35 4.01 -7.74
C ASP A 100 -13.19 4.74 -6.69
N LYS A 101 -13.58 5.98 -7.00
CA LYS A 101 -14.32 6.86 -6.09
C LYS A 101 -15.79 6.45 -5.88
N GLU A 102 -16.32 5.58 -6.71
CA GLU A 102 -17.69 5.07 -6.60
C GLU A 102 -17.73 3.84 -5.67
N GLU A 103 -16.79 2.92 -5.87
CA GLU A 103 -16.72 1.67 -5.11
C GLU A 103 -15.86 1.78 -3.84
N HIS A 104 -15.05 2.85 -3.71
CA HIS A 104 -14.07 3.04 -2.64
C HIS A 104 -13.06 1.90 -2.50
N LEU A 105 -12.67 1.32 -3.64
CA LEU A 105 -11.73 0.21 -3.77
C LEU A 105 -10.64 0.54 -4.78
N PHE A 106 -9.53 -0.17 -4.71
CA PHE A 106 -8.40 0.00 -5.61
C PHE A 106 -8.38 -1.06 -6.71
N TYR A 107 -8.18 -0.63 -7.95
CA TYR A 107 -7.70 -1.52 -9.00
C TYR A 107 -6.27 -1.98 -8.66
N ARG A 108 -5.89 -3.18 -9.11
CA ARG A 108 -4.50 -3.66 -8.91
C ARG A 108 -3.48 -2.76 -9.58
N ASP A 109 -3.74 -2.42 -10.84
CA ASP A 109 -2.96 -1.55 -11.72
C ASP A 109 -3.86 -0.99 -12.83
N ASN A 110 -3.34 -0.02 -13.58
CA ASN A 110 -4.10 0.66 -14.63
C ASN A 110 -4.64 -0.26 -15.74
N LYS A 111 -4.00 -1.40 -16.01
CA LYS A 111 -4.47 -2.38 -17.01
C LYS A 111 -5.74 -3.10 -16.57
N ARG A 112 -6.09 -3.05 -15.29
CA ARG A 112 -7.30 -3.67 -14.73
C ARG A 112 -8.54 -2.77 -14.80
N ILE A 113 -8.36 -1.47 -14.96
CA ILE A 113 -9.47 -0.50 -14.99
C ILE A 113 -10.54 -0.82 -16.07
N PRO A 114 -10.17 -1.15 -17.34
CA PRO A 114 -11.16 -1.46 -18.37
C PRO A 114 -11.76 -2.87 -18.24
N LEU A 115 -11.18 -3.74 -17.41
CA LEU A 115 -11.62 -5.14 -17.32
C LEU A 115 -12.89 -5.28 -16.46
N ARG A 116 -13.66 -6.31 -16.79
CA ARG A 116 -14.86 -6.68 -16.04
C ARG A 116 -14.81 -8.16 -15.71
N GLU A 117 -15.43 -8.54 -14.62
CA GLU A 117 -15.70 -9.91 -14.25
C GLU A 117 -16.83 -10.51 -15.11
N LYS A 118 -17.06 -11.82 -15.02
CA LYS A 118 -18.12 -12.49 -15.77
C LYS A 118 -19.51 -11.96 -15.44
N ASN A 119 -19.73 -11.50 -14.22
CA ASN A 119 -20.95 -10.87 -13.75
C ASN A 119 -21.11 -9.40 -14.19
N GLY A 120 -20.15 -8.85 -14.93
CA GLY A 120 -20.13 -7.46 -15.41
C GLY A 120 -19.55 -6.44 -14.42
N SER A 121 -19.20 -6.86 -13.18
CA SER A 121 -18.64 -5.96 -12.18
C SER A 121 -17.21 -5.50 -12.52
N LYS A 122 -16.79 -4.39 -11.91
CA LYS A 122 -15.41 -3.91 -11.94
C LYS A 122 -14.50 -4.94 -11.24
N GLN A 123 -13.25 -5.04 -11.71
CA GLN A 123 -12.32 -6.05 -11.23
C GLN A 123 -11.45 -5.48 -10.09
N PHE A 124 -11.81 -5.76 -8.83
CA PHE A 124 -11.04 -5.34 -7.66
C PHE A 124 -10.37 -6.54 -6.97
N TRP A 125 -9.07 -6.60 -7.07
CA TRP A 125 -8.28 -7.67 -6.48
C TRP A 125 -8.32 -7.61 -4.94
N GLY A 126 -8.91 -8.63 -4.30
CA GLY A 126 -9.15 -8.68 -2.86
C GLY A 126 -7.86 -8.58 -2.03
N ARG A 127 -6.80 -9.33 -2.38
CA ARG A 127 -5.51 -9.24 -1.69
C ARG A 127 -4.87 -7.86 -1.80
N GLY A 128 -4.93 -7.22 -2.98
CA GLY A 128 -4.39 -5.87 -3.18
C GLY A 128 -5.11 -4.84 -2.30
N ASN A 129 -6.44 -4.89 -2.26
CA ASN A 129 -7.23 -4.05 -1.37
C ASN A 129 -6.96 -4.34 0.10
N GLY A 130 -6.76 -5.60 0.48
CA GLY A 130 -6.34 -5.98 1.82
C GLY A 130 -5.00 -5.36 2.21
N TRP A 131 -4.02 -5.33 1.31
CA TRP A 131 -2.73 -4.68 1.53
C TRP A 131 -2.90 -3.17 1.75
N VAL A 132 -3.62 -2.46 0.87
CA VAL A 132 -3.86 -1.01 1.05
C VAL A 132 -4.56 -0.75 2.38
N PHE A 133 -5.62 -1.50 2.67
CA PHE A 133 -6.39 -1.36 3.89
C PHE A 133 -5.55 -1.57 5.16
N ALA A 134 -4.67 -2.58 5.16
CA ALA A 134 -3.75 -2.85 6.27
C ALA A 134 -2.60 -1.82 6.38
N GLY A 135 -2.17 -1.23 5.27
CA GLY A 135 -1.11 -0.21 5.24
C GLY A 135 -1.54 1.13 5.84
N LEU A 136 -2.79 1.51 5.65
CA LEU A 136 -3.32 2.81 6.10
C LEU A 136 -3.19 3.03 7.62
N PRO A 137 -3.62 2.11 8.51
CA PRO A 137 -3.40 2.28 9.94
C PRO A 137 -1.92 2.34 10.31
N LEU A 138 -1.05 1.58 9.63
CA LEU A 138 0.39 1.66 9.88
C LEU A 138 0.97 3.04 9.54
N ILE A 139 0.48 3.69 8.48
CA ILE A 139 0.85 5.07 8.16
C ILE A 139 0.34 6.02 9.25
N VAL A 140 -0.95 5.92 9.59
CA VAL A 140 -1.59 6.80 10.58
C VAL A 140 -0.92 6.69 11.95
N ASP A 141 -0.59 5.48 12.41
CA ASP A 141 0.08 5.25 13.68
C ASP A 141 1.51 5.79 13.72
N ASN A 142 2.16 5.82 12.56
CA ASN A 142 3.50 6.38 12.42
C ASN A 142 3.52 7.91 12.28
N LEU A 143 2.46 8.55 11.82
CA LEU A 143 2.44 10.00 11.63
C LEU A 143 2.11 10.74 12.92
N PRO A 144 2.82 11.85 13.25
CA PRO A 144 2.48 12.70 14.38
C PRO A 144 1.02 13.20 14.32
N LEU A 145 0.39 13.40 15.46
CA LEU A 145 -1.01 13.86 15.54
C LEU A 145 -1.27 15.19 14.82
N ASN A 146 -0.27 16.06 14.80
CA ASN A 146 -0.31 17.36 14.13
C ASN A 146 0.16 17.35 12.68
N CYS A 147 0.43 16.17 12.10
CA CYS A 147 0.80 16.04 10.70
C CYS A 147 -0.40 16.36 9.80
N SER A 148 -0.24 17.30 8.85
CA SER A 148 -1.30 17.76 7.96
C SER A 148 -1.87 16.64 7.07
N SER A 149 -1.03 15.69 6.65
CA SER A 149 -1.43 14.59 5.77
C SER A 149 -2.24 13.51 6.51
N ARG A 150 -2.17 13.46 7.85
CA ARG A 150 -2.77 12.39 8.65
C ARG A 150 -4.29 12.26 8.42
N SER A 151 -4.99 13.38 8.31
CA SER A 151 -6.44 13.40 8.08
C SER A 151 -6.84 12.80 6.72
N TYR A 152 -5.99 12.95 5.71
CA TYR A 152 -6.18 12.33 4.40
C TYR A 152 -6.19 10.80 4.50
N TYR A 153 -5.20 10.22 5.17
CA TYR A 153 -5.08 8.77 5.34
C TYR A 153 -6.21 8.19 6.20
N ILE A 154 -6.64 8.91 7.26
CA ILE A 154 -7.79 8.50 8.09
C ILE A 154 -9.07 8.46 7.25
N ARG A 155 -9.33 9.48 6.43
CA ARG A 155 -10.51 9.51 5.57
C ARG A 155 -10.50 8.35 4.59
N LEU A 156 -9.39 8.13 3.88
CA LEU A 156 -9.28 7.03 2.93
C LEU A 156 -9.48 5.67 3.62
N PHE A 157 -8.90 5.49 4.81
CA PHE A 157 -9.13 4.27 5.62
C PHE A 157 -10.61 4.07 5.93
N THR A 158 -11.31 5.13 6.34
CA THR A 158 -12.73 5.06 6.71
C THR A 158 -13.61 4.69 5.50
N GLU A 159 -13.35 5.30 4.34
CA GLU A 159 -14.06 4.98 3.10
C GLU A 159 -13.83 3.52 2.69
N MET A 160 -12.58 3.06 2.71
CA MET A 160 -12.24 1.68 2.39
C MET A 160 -12.80 0.67 3.38
N ALA A 161 -12.81 0.99 4.69
CA ALA A 161 -13.35 0.10 5.72
C ALA A 161 -14.81 -0.25 5.44
N GLU A 162 -15.61 0.75 5.07
CA GLU A 162 -17.00 0.55 4.72
C GLU A 162 -17.16 -0.29 3.44
N ALA A 163 -16.34 -0.02 2.42
CA ALA A 163 -16.36 -0.77 1.16
C ALA A 163 -15.93 -2.23 1.36
N VAL A 164 -14.82 -2.47 2.04
CA VAL A 164 -14.31 -3.82 2.32
C VAL A 164 -15.30 -4.61 3.18
N ARG A 165 -15.92 -3.98 4.19
CA ARG A 165 -16.97 -4.61 5.00
C ARG A 165 -18.18 -5.07 4.14
N LYS A 166 -18.60 -4.26 3.18
CA LYS A 166 -19.73 -4.59 2.28
C LYS A 166 -19.42 -5.77 1.35
N THR A 167 -18.16 -6.02 1.02
CA THR A 167 -17.76 -7.12 0.14
C THR A 167 -17.48 -8.43 0.88
N GLN A 168 -17.60 -8.45 2.21
CA GLN A 168 -17.43 -9.67 2.99
C GLN A 168 -18.58 -10.64 2.70
N CYS A 169 -18.24 -11.88 2.37
CA CYS A 169 -19.21 -12.92 2.10
C CYS A 169 -19.85 -13.47 3.38
N LYS A 170 -20.99 -14.19 3.24
CA LYS A 170 -21.73 -14.76 4.39
C LYS A 170 -20.90 -15.76 5.20
N ASP A 171 -19.92 -16.40 4.58
CA ASP A 171 -18.96 -17.31 5.22
C ASP A 171 -17.85 -16.59 6.00
N GLY A 172 -17.83 -15.25 5.97
CA GLY A 172 -16.84 -14.42 6.64
C GLY A 172 -15.57 -14.17 5.81
N ASP A 173 -15.46 -14.76 4.64
CA ASP A 173 -14.30 -14.61 3.75
C ASP A 173 -14.49 -13.47 2.75
N TRP A 174 -13.41 -13.09 2.10
CA TRP A 174 -13.39 -12.23 0.92
C TRP A 174 -12.97 -13.03 -0.31
N ARG A 175 -13.52 -12.65 -1.46
CA ARG A 175 -13.19 -13.30 -2.73
C ARG A 175 -11.95 -12.68 -3.37
N THR A 176 -11.32 -13.41 -4.31
CA THR A 176 -10.17 -12.91 -5.07
C THR A 176 -10.51 -11.68 -5.90
N SER A 177 -11.75 -11.57 -6.37
CA SER A 177 -12.34 -10.35 -6.90
C SER A 177 -13.50 -9.93 -6.01
N LEU A 178 -13.40 -8.77 -5.37
CA LEU A 178 -14.27 -8.36 -4.26
C LEU A 178 -15.74 -8.22 -4.67
N LEU A 179 -16.03 -7.84 -5.91
CA LEU A 179 -17.40 -7.67 -6.43
C LEU A 179 -17.93 -8.89 -7.20
N ASP A 180 -17.18 -10.00 -7.20
CA ASP A 180 -17.60 -11.26 -7.79
C ASP A 180 -17.69 -12.36 -6.72
N PRO A 181 -18.90 -12.65 -6.20
CA PRO A 181 -19.09 -13.66 -5.17
C PRO A 181 -18.75 -15.08 -5.63
N ASP A 182 -18.73 -15.34 -6.93
CA ASP A 182 -18.41 -16.63 -7.52
C ASP A 182 -16.90 -16.79 -7.79
N SER A 183 -16.10 -15.75 -7.59
CA SER A 183 -14.66 -15.84 -7.71
C SER A 183 -14.06 -16.67 -6.56
N VAL A 184 -12.85 -17.20 -6.77
CA VAL A 184 -12.18 -18.08 -5.80
C VAL A 184 -12.05 -17.41 -4.45
N SER A 185 -12.38 -18.13 -3.38
CA SER A 185 -12.14 -17.70 -2.00
C SER A 185 -10.66 -17.79 -1.63
N TYR A 186 -10.18 -16.89 -0.76
CA TYR A 186 -8.84 -16.97 -0.17
C TYR A 186 -8.68 -18.02 0.95
N THR A 187 -9.61 -18.96 1.10
CA THR A 187 -9.59 -19.98 2.15
C THR A 187 -8.30 -20.82 2.17
N HIS A 188 -7.65 -20.98 1.02
CA HIS A 188 -6.36 -21.68 0.96
C HIS A 188 -5.22 -20.89 1.65
N LEU A 189 -5.33 -19.58 1.86
CA LEU A 189 -4.37 -18.79 2.63
C LEU A 189 -4.52 -19.05 4.14
N ARG A 190 -5.74 -19.26 4.64
CA ARG A 190 -5.98 -19.70 6.03
C ARG A 190 -5.28 -21.02 6.38
N ALA A 191 -5.26 -21.98 5.45
CA ALA A 191 -4.66 -23.29 5.70
C ALA A 191 -3.12 -23.24 5.88
N HIS A 192 -2.46 -22.20 5.37
CA HIS A 192 -1.02 -22.01 5.53
C HIS A 192 -0.65 -21.20 6.79
N GLU A 193 -1.52 -20.33 7.25
CA GLU A 193 -1.30 -19.49 8.46
C GLU A 193 -1.54 -20.25 9.77
N THR A 194 -2.31 -21.35 9.73
CA THR A 194 -2.64 -22.15 10.94
C THR A 194 -1.72 -23.35 11.17
N ARG A 195 -0.68 -23.53 10.38
CA ARG A 195 0.34 -24.58 10.55
C ARG A 195 1.69 -24.04 11.01
N GLY A 196 1.69 -22.98 11.82
CA GLY A 196 2.84 -22.50 12.56
C GLY A 196 2.78 -22.94 14.00
#